data_ec769d53fc7bade31460a24f018e3bd8
#
_entry.id   ec769d53fc7bade31460a24f018e3bd8
#
_cell.length_a   1.000
_cell.length_b   1.000
_cell.length_c   1.000
_cell.angle_alpha   90.00
_cell.angle_beta   90.00
_cell.angle_gamma   90.00
#
_symmetry.space_group_name_H-M   'P 1'
#
loop_
_entity.id
_entity.type
_entity.pdbx_description
1 polymer ?
#
loop_
_entity_poly.entity_id
_entity_poly.type
_entity_poly.pdbx_seq_one_letter_code
_entity_poly.pdbx_strand_id
1 'polypeptide(L)'
;MDLKERFLNYVSFDTQSDESSTTFPSTDKQKVLLSHLKEELETIGLKEVTMDEYGYVMATLPATKGMENAPVIGFISHVDTAPDMSGANVKPHVLENYDGRDIMLGNNVWMRVEEFPELSFFKGHTLEDLLHLCLKSCIIRNRWLHLW
;
A
#
# COMPACT_ATOMS: atom_id res chain seq x y z
N MET A 1 9.73 10.54 -8.43
CA MET A 1 9.43 9.11 -8.19
C MET A 1 8.12 8.83 -8.89
N ASP A 2 8.07 7.84 -9.78
CA ASP A 2 6.82 7.44 -10.41
C ASP A 2 5.97 6.57 -9.45
N LEU A 3 4.76 6.17 -9.85
CA LEU A 3 3.85 5.42 -9.00
C LEU A 3 4.41 4.04 -8.61
N LYS A 4 5.07 3.35 -9.55
CA LYS A 4 5.68 2.05 -9.33
C LYS A 4 6.84 2.15 -8.34
N GLU A 5 7.74 3.10 -8.56
CA GLU A 5 8.88 3.35 -7.65
C GLU A 5 8.41 3.68 -6.24
N ARG A 6 7.35 4.50 -6.13
CA ARG A 6 6.75 4.88 -4.85
C ARG A 6 6.18 3.65 -4.14
N PHE A 7 5.42 2.82 -4.83
CA PHE A 7 4.87 1.59 -4.29
C PHE A 7 5.98 0.64 -3.81
N LEU A 8 7.00 0.38 -4.64
CA LEU A 8 8.13 -0.47 -4.27
C LEU A 8 8.91 0.07 -3.07
N ASN A 9 9.00 1.40 -2.94
CA ASN A 9 9.59 2.03 -1.76
C ASN A 9 8.72 1.76 -0.51
N TYR A 10 7.41 1.98 -0.56
CA TYR A 10 6.54 1.79 0.60
C TYR A 10 6.52 0.35 1.12
N VAL A 11 6.51 -0.64 0.23
CA VAL A 11 6.52 -2.04 0.63
C VAL A 11 7.86 -2.52 1.19
N SER A 12 8.91 -1.73 1.08
CA SER A 12 10.19 -2.01 1.71
C SER A 12 10.21 -1.77 3.23
N PHE A 13 9.24 -1.00 3.74
CA PHE A 13 9.10 -0.74 5.16
C PHE A 13 8.37 -1.90 5.86
N ASP A 14 8.90 -2.35 6.97
CA ASP A 14 8.19 -3.31 7.83
C ASP A 14 7.13 -2.57 8.66
N THR A 15 5.88 -2.79 8.33
CA THR A 15 4.72 -2.19 9.01
C THR A 15 3.80 -3.23 9.63
N GLN A 16 4.30 -4.44 9.85
CA GLN A 16 3.52 -5.53 10.44
C GLN A 16 2.91 -5.11 11.78
N SER A 17 1.61 -5.36 11.92
CA SER A 17 0.86 -5.15 13.16
C SER A 17 1.14 -6.24 14.20
N ASP A 18 0.71 -5.99 15.43
CA ASP A 18 0.74 -6.94 16.54
C ASP A 18 -0.61 -6.93 17.25
N GLU A 19 -1.37 -8.02 17.13
CA GLU A 19 -2.71 -8.15 17.74
C GLU A 19 -2.66 -8.23 19.28
N SER A 20 -1.53 -8.63 19.84
CA SER A 20 -1.34 -8.70 21.30
C SER A 20 -0.96 -7.35 21.93
N SER A 21 -0.65 -6.36 21.10
CA SER A 21 -0.23 -5.05 21.57
C SER A 21 -1.40 -4.23 22.13
N THR A 22 -1.10 -3.48 23.19
CA THR A 22 -2.02 -2.50 23.79
C THR A 22 -1.65 -1.05 23.43
N THR A 23 -0.67 -0.87 22.55
CA THR A 23 -0.20 0.47 22.12
C THR A 23 -0.82 0.89 20.78
N PHE A 24 -0.75 2.18 20.49
CA PHE A 24 -1.15 2.79 19.22
C PHE A 24 0.01 3.62 18.65
N PRO A 25 0.51 3.28 17.46
CA PRO A 25 0.19 2.08 16.68
C PRO A 25 0.59 0.79 17.41
N SER A 26 0.12 -0.37 16.94
CA SER A 26 0.41 -1.65 17.58
C SER A 26 1.89 -2.04 17.55
N THR A 27 2.66 -1.46 16.63
CA THR A 27 4.13 -1.57 16.60
C THR A 27 4.76 -0.24 16.19
N ASP A 28 5.85 0.15 16.87
CA ASP A 28 6.56 1.40 16.58
C ASP A 28 7.22 1.43 15.20
N LYS A 29 7.50 0.27 14.60
CA LYS A 29 8.04 0.16 13.24
C LYS A 29 7.13 0.78 12.17
N GLN A 30 5.84 0.84 12.40
CA GLN A 30 4.87 1.52 11.52
C GLN A 30 5.16 3.02 11.41
N LYS A 31 5.68 3.65 12.49
CA LYS A 31 6.01 5.07 12.50
C LYS A 31 7.12 5.44 11.52
N VAL A 32 7.94 4.48 11.10
CA VAL A 32 9.01 4.73 10.12
C VAL A 32 8.42 5.08 8.76
N LEU A 33 7.46 4.27 8.27
CA LEU A 33 6.75 4.60 7.03
C LEU A 33 5.91 5.87 7.18
N LEU A 34 5.23 6.05 8.33
CA LEU A 34 4.40 7.23 8.58
C LEU A 34 5.22 8.53 8.55
N SER A 35 6.43 8.52 9.12
CA SER A 35 7.37 9.65 9.03
C SER A 35 7.80 9.92 7.58
N HIS A 36 8.10 8.88 6.84
CA HIS A 36 8.44 8.99 5.41
C HIS A 36 7.27 9.59 4.59
N LEU A 37 6.04 9.13 4.84
CA LEU A 37 4.84 9.65 4.18
C LEU A 37 4.61 11.12 4.52
N LYS A 38 4.83 11.53 5.77
CA LYS A 38 4.75 12.94 6.17
C LYS A 38 5.70 13.80 5.34
N GLU A 39 6.97 13.43 5.25
CA GLU A 39 7.97 14.15 4.48
C GLU A 39 7.63 14.19 2.97
N GLU A 40 7.10 13.09 2.45
CA GLU A 40 6.69 13.03 1.05
C GLU A 40 5.49 13.95 0.78
N LEU A 41 4.46 13.97 1.64
CA LEU A 41 3.31 14.86 1.52
C LEU A 41 3.73 16.33 1.52
N GLU A 42 4.71 16.71 2.36
CA GLU A 42 5.31 18.04 2.35
C GLU A 42 6.01 18.32 1.02
N THR A 43 6.78 17.35 0.51
CA THR A 43 7.56 17.46 -0.74
C THR A 43 6.66 17.65 -1.97
N ILE A 44 5.54 16.94 -2.03
CA ILE A 44 4.57 17.07 -3.14
C ILE A 44 3.68 18.31 -3.01
N GLY A 45 3.84 19.10 -1.93
CA GLY A 45 3.28 20.42 -1.79
C GLY A 45 1.95 20.52 -1.04
N LEU A 46 1.51 19.45 -0.35
CA LEU A 46 0.35 19.51 0.52
C LEU A 46 0.60 20.47 1.70
N LYS A 47 -0.48 20.96 2.27
CA LYS A 47 -0.46 21.90 3.39
C LYS A 47 -0.90 21.25 4.68
N GLU A 48 -0.55 21.88 5.80
CA GLU A 48 -0.97 21.44 7.14
C GLU A 48 -0.59 19.99 7.41
N VAL A 49 0.57 19.56 6.91
CA VAL A 49 1.04 18.20 7.08
C VAL A 49 1.44 17.99 8.53
N THR A 50 0.76 17.09 9.21
CA THR A 50 1.01 16.78 10.62
C THR A 50 1.13 15.28 10.82
N MET A 51 1.79 14.87 11.90
CA MET A 51 1.78 13.52 12.42
C MET A 51 1.67 13.62 13.93
N ASP A 52 0.69 12.95 14.51
CA ASP A 52 0.51 12.93 15.96
C ASP A 52 1.29 11.80 16.65
N GLU A 53 1.16 11.72 17.97
CA GLU A 53 1.84 10.71 18.79
C GLU A 53 1.39 9.26 18.48
N TYR A 54 0.18 9.10 17.98
CA TYR A 54 -0.40 7.81 17.57
C TYR A 54 -0.02 7.41 16.13
N GLY A 55 0.62 8.32 15.38
CA GLY A 55 1.04 8.09 14.01
C GLY A 55 -0.01 8.47 12.96
N TYR A 56 -1.09 9.17 13.31
CA TYR A 56 -2.00 9.70 12.30
C TYR A 56 -1.32 10.81 11.50
N VAL A 57 -1.07 10.51 10.23
CA VAL A 57 -0.55 11.51 9.28
C VAL A 57 -1.72 12.15 8.56
N MET A 58 -1.81 13.46 8.64
CA MET A 58 -2.86 14.25 7.99
C MET A 58 -2.24 15.34 7.11
N ALA A 59 -2.91 15.65 6.03
CA ALA A 59 -2.49 16.70 5.11
C ALA A 59 -3.70 17.28 4.38
N THR A 60 -3.58 18.52 3.94
CA THR A 60 -4.63 19.23 3.19
C THR A 60 -4.13 19.56 1.79
N LEU A 61 -4.88 19.15 0.76
CA LEU A 61 -4.77 19.70 -0.58
C LEU A 61 -5.74 20.89 -0.68
N PRO A 62 -5.24 22.14 -0.78
CA PRO A 62 -6.10 23.30 -0.85
C PRO A 62 -7.01 23.27 -2.07
N ALA A 63 -8.19 23.87 -1.96
CA ALA A 63 -9.10 24.03 -3.07
C ALA A 63 -8.44 24.75 -4.25
N THR A 64 -8.80 24.38 -5.46
CA THR A 64 -8.45 25.13 -6.67
C THR A 64 -9.06 26.53 -6.59
N LYS A 65 -8.34 27.53 -7.06
CA LYS A 65 -8.79 28.93 -7.06
C LYS A 65 -10.19 29.07 -7.69
N GLY A 66 -11.09 29.66 -6.94
CA GLY A 66 -12.50 29.83 -7.33
C GLY A 66 -13.42 28.68 -6.92
N MET A 67 -12.88 27.63 -6.28
CA MET A 67 -13.64 26.48 -5.80
C MET A 67 -13.58 26.33 -4.27
N GLU A 68 -13.30 27.40 -3.56
CA GLU A 68 -13.11 27.41 -2.10
C GLU A 68 -14.36 27.00 -1.31
N ASN A 69 -15.54 27.11 -1.94
CA ASN A 69 -16.82 26.72 -1.35
C ASN A 69 -17.24 25.27 -1.74
N ALA A 70 -16.41 24.52 -2.49
CA ALA A 70 -16.70 23.14 -2.81
C ALA A 70 -16.68 22.27 -1.55
N PRO A 71 -17.49 21.19 -1.50
CA PRO A 71 -17.45 20.26 -0.39
C PRO A 71 -16.05 19.66 -0.20
N VAL A 72 -15.61 19.55 1.06
CA VAL A 72 -14.35 18.88 1.40
C VAL A 72 -14.53 17.35 1.28
N ILE A 73 -13.61 16.70 0.61
CA ILE A 73 -13.55 15.24 0.47
C ILE A 73 -12.36 14.74 1.26
N GLY A 74 -12.56 13.75 2.13
CA GLY A 74 -11.49 13.08 2.87
C GLY A 74 -11.18 11.71 2.29
N PHE A 75 -9.88 11.40 2.16
CA PHE A 75 -9.38 10.08 1.83
C PHE A 75 -8.67 9.51 3.05
N ILE A 76 -8.90 8.24 3.33
CA ILE A 76 -8.31 7.53 4.48
C ILE A 76 -7.66 6.25 3.96
N SER A 77 -6.43 6.02 4.39
CA SER A 77 -5.70 4.78 4.12
C SER A 77 -4.93 4.35 5.37
N HIS A 78 -4.80 3.04 5.59
CA HIS A 78 -3.97 2.51 6.65
C HIS A 78 -2.60 2.07 6.09
N VAL A 79 -1.60 1.98 6.97
CA VAL A 79 -0.23 1.59 6.62
C VAL A 79 0.18 0.24 7.19
N ASP A 80 -0.52 -0.23 8.23
CA ASP A 80 -0.19 -1.50 8.85
C ASP A 80 -0.50 -2.68 7.94
N THR A 81 0.33 -3.71 8.06
CA THR A 81 0.14 -4.99 7.39
C THR A 81 -0.27 -6.06 8.40
N ALA A 82 -0.94 -7.11 7.90
CA ALA A 82 -1.45 -8.20 8.74
C ALA A 82 -0.33 -8.90 9.51
N PRO A 83 -0.61 -9.40 10.74
CA PRO A 83 0.38 -10.07 11.56
C PRO A 83 0.75 -11.48 11.06
N ASP A 84 -0.06 -12.07 10.17
CA ASP A 84 0.11 -13.44 9.68
C ASP A 84 1.44 -13.68 8.94
N MET A 85 1.99 -12.64 8.34
CA MET A 85 3.23 -12.69 7.57
C MET A 85 4.17 -11.56 7.98
N SER A 86 5.47 -11.86 8.02
CA SER A 86 6.48 -10.84 8.32
C SER A 86 6.51 -9.77 7.23
N GLY A 87 6.47 -8.49 7.63
CA GLY A 87 6.69 -7.35 6.76
C GLY A 87 8.17 -7.01 6.54
N ALA A 88 9.09 -7.76 7.16
CA ALA A 88 10.52 -7.51 7.05
C ALA A 88 11.13 -8.14 5.79
N ASN A 89 12.05 -7.42 5.15
CA ASN A 89 12.81 -7.89 3.98
C ASN A 89 11.93 -8.37 2.82
N VAL A 90 10.82 -7.69 2.60
CA VAL A 90 9.94 -7.94 1.45
C VAL A 90 10.73 -7.79 0.16
N LYS A 91 10.59 -8.77 -0.74
CA LYS A 91 11.22 -8.77 -2.06
C LYS A 91 10.12 -8.77 -3.12
N PRO A 92 9.71 -7.59 -3.59
CA PRO A 92 8.70 -7.49 -4.63
C PRO A 92 9.13 -8.22 -5.90
N HIS A 93 8.22 -8.97 -6.48
CA HIS A 93 8.41 -9.62 -7.76
C HIS A 93 7.56 -8.92 -8.82
N VAL A 94 8.17 -8.45 -9.89
CA VAL A 94 7.49 -7.75 -10.97
C VAL A 94 7.38 -8.67 -12.17
N LEU A 95 6.16 -8.98 -12.57
CA LEU A 95 5.84 -9.79 -13.74
C LEU A 95 5.39 -8.87 -14.88
N GLU A 96 6.30 -8.59 -15.80
CA GLU A 96 5.96 -7.81 -16.99
C GLU A 96 5.25 -8.67 -18.03
N ASN A 97 4.22 -8.10 -18.68
CA ASN A 97 3.46 -8.75 -19.72
C ASN A 97 2.94 -10.14 -19.29
N TYR A 98 2.21 -10.15 -18.15
CA TYR A 98 1.68 -11.38 -17.56
C TYR A 98 0.95 -12.25 -18.59
N ASP A 99 1.28 -13.54 -18.63
CA ASP A 99 0.80 -14.45 -19.66
C ASP A 99 -0.54 -15.14 -19.33
N GLY A 100 -1.07 -14.93 -18.12
CA GLY A 100 -2.35 -15.50 -17.69
C GLY A 100 -2.24 -16.87 -17.02
N ARG A 101 -1.03 -17.31 -16.63
CA ARG A 101 -0.81 -18.58 -15.94
C ARG A 101 -0.73 -18.41 -14.43
N ASP A 102 -0.64 -19.55 -13.74
CA ASP A 102 -0.36 -19.58 -12.30
C ASP A 102 0.92 -18.81 -11.97
N ILE A 103 0.91 -18.07 -10.88
CA ILE A 103 2.05 -17.28 -10.42
C ILE A 103 2.67 -17.97 -9.21
N MET A 104 3.97 -18.24 -9.26
CA MET A 104 4.71 -18.72 -8.11
C MET A 104 5.20 -17.51 -7.31
N LEU A 105 4.64 -17.33 -6.12
CA LEU A 105 4.96 -16.23 -5.22
C LEU A 105 6.27 -16.43 -4.44
N GLY A 106 6.80 -17.65 -4.42
CA GLY A 106 7.99 -18.07 -3.66
C GLY A 106 7.64 -19.06 -2.55
N ASN A 107 8.66 -19.70 -1.93
CA ASN A 107 8.48 -20.68 -0.85
C ASN A 107 7.43 -21.76 -1.16
N ASN A 108 7.30 -22.14 -2.43
CA ASN A 108 6.31 -23.09 -2.93
C ASN A 108 4.83 -22.65 -2.74
N VAL A 109 4.60 -21.35 -2.57
CA VAL A 109 3.27 -20.75 -2.53
C VAL A 109 2.89 -20.33 -3.95
N TRP A 110 1.69 -20.69 -4.39
CA TRP A 110 1.18 -20.43 -5.72
C TRP A 110 -0.12 -19.65 -5.67
N MET A 111 -0.26 -18.69 -6.56
CA MET A 111 -1.52 -18.06 -6.91
C MET A 111 -2.02 -18.73 -8.19
N ARG A 112 -3.02 -19.60 -8.04
CA ARG A 112 -3.54 -20.41 -9.15
C ARG A 112 -4.70 -19.71 -9.83
N VAL A 113 -4.70 -19.74 -11.15
CA VAL A 113 -5.81 -19.17 -11.95
C VAL A 113 -7.13 -19.88 -11.65
N GLU A 114 -7.09 -21.15 -11.29
CA GLU A 114 -8.27 -21.91 -10.86
C GLU A 114 -8.90 -21.37 -9.57
N GLU A 115 -8.08 -20.93 -8.62
CA GLU A 115 -8.49 -20.34 -7.34
C GLU A 115 -8.83 -18.84 -7.46
N PHE A 116 -8.18 -18.15 -8.39
CA PHE A 116 -8.28 -16.72 -8.66
C PHE A 116 -8.53 -16.46 -10.17
N PRO A 117 -9.73 -16.76 -10.69
CA PRO A 117 -10.03 -16.64 -12.12
C PRO A 117 -9.85 -15.23 -12.70
N GLU A 118 -9.96 -14.21 -11.82
CA GLU A 118 -9.74 -12.80 -12.18
C GLU A 118 -8.33 -12.51 -12.67
N LEU A 119 -7.34 -13.33 -12.36
CA LEU A 119 -5.98 -13.22 -12.90
C LEU A 119 -5.99 -13.22 -14.44
N SER A 120 -6.91 -13.94 -15.04
CA SER A 120 -7.05 -14.00 -16.51
C SER A 120 -7.31 -12.64 -17.14
N PHE A 121 -7.95 -11.70 -16.40
CA PHE A 121 -8.24 -10.34 -16.90
C PHE A 121 -6.99 -9.46 -16.98
N PHE A 122 -5.93 -9.85 -16.29
CA PHE A 122 -4.69 -9.08 -16.26
C PHE A 122 -3.63 -9.55 -17.26
N LYS A 123 -4.01 -10.46 -18.16
CA LYS A 123 -3.11 -10.90 -19.23
C LYS A 123 -2.63 -9.72 -20.07
N GLY A 124 -1.31 -9.63 -20.28
CA GLY A 124 -0.67 -8.51 -20.97
C GLY A 124 -0.36 -7.31 -20.09
N HIS A 125 -0.80 -7.30 -18.82
CA HIS A 125 -0.48 -6.25 -17.85
C HIS A 125 0.81 -6.57 -17.09
N THR A 126 1.39 -5.55 -16.46
CA THR A 126 2.45 -5.74 -15.47
C THR A 126 1.79 -5.98 -14.12
N LEU A 127 2.17 -7.06 -13.46
CA LEU A 127 1.74 -7.39 -12.11
C LEU A 127 2.90 -7.21 -11.13
N GLU A 128 2.61 -6.67 -9.97
CA GLU A 128 3.54 -6.60 -8.86
C GLU A 128 3.06 -7.51 -7.75
N ASP A 129 3.89 -8.49 -7.43
CA ASP A 129 3.61 -9.51 -6.44
C ASP A 129 4.48 -9.30 -5.20
N LEU A 130 3.84 -9.37 -4.04
CA LEU A 130 4.46 -9.19 -2.74
C LEU A 130 4.26 -10.46 -1.92
N LEU A 131 5.15 -11.41 -2.06
CA LEU A 131 5.10 -12.70 -1.36
C LEU A 131 4.85 -12.57 0.16
N HIS A 132 5.26 -11.48 0.77
CA HIS A 132 5.20 -11.27 2.21
C HIS A 132 4.06 -10.37 2.66
N LEU A 133 3.33 -9.75 1.75
CA LEU A 133 2.18 -8.90 2.06
C LEU A 133 0.89 -9.62 1.70
N CYS A 134 0.40 -10.39 2.66
CA CYS A 134 -0.96 -10.91 2.77
C CYS A 134 -1.64 -11.31 1.44
N LEU A 135 -1.49 -12.57 1.06
CA LEU A 135 -2.16 -13.24 -0.07
C LEU A 135 -3.67 -12.92 -0.23
N LYS A 136 -4.34 -12.54 0.84
CA LYS A 136 -5.79 -12.24 0.82
C LYS A 136 -6.13 -10.76 0.65
N SER A 137 -5.27 -9.83 1.03
CA SER A 137 -5.61 -8.40 0.98
C SER A 137 -5.16 -7.69 -0.29
N CYS A 138 -4.09 -8.12 -0.93
CA CYS A 138 -3.60 -7.48 -2.16
C CYS A 138 -4.49 -7.73 -3.39
N ILE A 139 -5.09 -8.93 -3.51
CA ILE A 139 -5.93 -9.27 -4.67
C ILE A 139 -7.31 -8.62 -4.58
N ILE A 140 -7.87 -8.52 -3.38
CA ILE A 140 -9.22 -7.97 -3.18
C ILE A 140 -9.23 -6.44 -3.32
N ARG A 141 -8.10 -5.75 -3.14
CA ARG A 141 -8.02 -4.28 -3.18
C ARG A 141 -7.70 -3.67 -4.54
N ASN A 142 -7.39 -4.44 -5.57
CA ASN A 142 -7.26 -3.91 -6.94
C ASN A 142 -8.54 -3.24 -7.49
N ARG A 143 -9.64 -3.27 -6.76
CA ARG A 143 -10.83 -2.45 -7.06
C ARG A 143 -10.63 -0.96 -6.76
N TRP A 144 -9.58 -0.57 -6.03
CA TRP A 144 -9.28 0.82 -5.67
C TRP A 144 -8.22 1.48 -6.56
N LEU A 145 -7.48 0.71 -7.37
CA LEU A 145 -6.47 1.24 -8.28
C LEU A 145 -7.05 1.87 -9.56
N HIS A 146 -8.36 1.86 -9.75
CA HIS A 146 -9.02 2.55 -10.87
C HIS A 146 -9.54 3.95 -10.54
N LEU A 147 -9.17 4.53 -9.38
CA LEU A 147 -9.62 5.86 -8.97
C LEU A 147 -8.50 6.91 -8.87
N TRP A 148 -7.33 6.65 -9.53
CA TRP A 148 -6.27 7.65 -9.64
C TRP A 148 -5.86 7.86 -11.09
#